data_6b24cbdf25cb596a42a53868e3b7540d
#
_entry.id   6b24cbdf25cb596a42a53868e3b7540d
#
_cell.length_a   1.000
_cell.length_b   1.000
_cell.length_c   1.000
_cell.angle_alpha   90.00
_cell.angle_beta   90.00
_cell.angle_gamma   90.00
#
_symmetry.space_group_name_H-M   'P 1'
#
loop_
_entity.id
_entity.type
_entity.pdbx_description
1 polymer ?
#
loop_
_entity_poly.entity_id
_entity_poly.type
_entity_poly.pdbx_seq_one_letter_code
_entity_poly.pdbx_strand_id
1 'polypeptide(L)'
;MPHYTYILWCADGTLYTGYATDVERRVKAHNAGRGAKYTRTRLPVEAVHTEEFATKEEAMSREWHIKHDLTREDKEALIAMGNIDRNVHPGDRVQHFKRELVDPNSTQYLYQIVGVAIHSESREPLMIYQALYDDYQLYARPYDMFLSEVDREKYPDIRQKYRFEKVKD
;
A
#
# COMPACT_ATOMS: atom_id res chain seq x y z
N MET A 1 18.66 5.20 -13.67
CA MET A 1 18.00 3.88 -13.52
C MET A 1 17.28 3.90 -12.18
N PRO A 2 16.08 3.35 -12.09
CA PRO A 2 15.37 3.28 -10.80
C PRO A 2 16.09 2.32 -9.84
N HIS A 3 15.92 2.58 -8.56
CA HIS A 3 16.46 1.77 -7.48
C HIS A 3 15.31 1.32 -6.60
N TYR A 4 15.32 0.08 -6.13
CA TYR A 4 14.21 -0.52 -5.42
C TYR A 4 14.63 -1.10 -4.08
N THR A 5 13.82 -0.88 -3.06
CA THR A 5 13.80 -1.69 -1.86
C THR A 5 12.62 -2.65 -1.96
N TYR A 6 12.81 -3.91 -1.62
CA TYR A 6 11.79 -4.93 -1.73
C TYR A 6 11.75 -5.85 -0.50
N ILE A 7 10.57 -6.43 -0.26
CA ILE A 7 10.38 -7.49 0.73
C ILE A 7 9.95 -8.75 -0.01
N LEU A 8 10.60 -9.88 0.33
CA LEU A 8 10.23 -11.21 -0.14
C LEU A 8 9.53 -11.97 0.97
N TRP A 9 8.48 -12.68 0.61
CA TRP A 9 7.90 -13.74 1.43
C TRP A 9 8.62 -15.05 1.09
N CYS A 10 9.10 -15.75 2.10
CA CYS A 10 9.79 -17.02 1.96
C CYS A 10 8.84 -18.18 2.22
N ALA A 11 9.17 -19.38 1.68
CA ALA A 11 8.35 -20.59 1.82
C ALA A 11 8.09 -21.01 3.27
N ASP A 12 8.98 -20.67 4.19
CA ASP A 12 8.84 -20.92 5.63
C ASP A 12 8.06 -19.84 6.38
N GLY A 13 7.46 -18.88 5.65
CA GLY A 13 6.70 -17.76 6.21
C GLY A 13 7.56 -16.62 6.74
N THR A 14 8.88 -16.64 6.58
CA THR A 14 9.75 -15.54 6.97
C THR A 14 9.82 -14.44 5.92
N LEU A 15 10.22 -13.24 6.33
CA LEU A 15 10.39 -12.08 5.44
C LEU A 15 11.88 -11.78 5.23
N TYR A 16 12.22 -11.46 3.99
CA TYR A 16 13.56 -10.99 3.61
C TYR A 16 13.45 -9.62 2.94
N THR A 17 14.22 -8.65 3.40
CA THR A 17 14.29 -7.31 2.77
C THR A 17 15.60 -7.18 2.00
N GLY A 18 15.55 -6.57 0.83
CA GLY A 18 16.70 -6.38 -0.04
C GLY A 18 16.59 -5.15 -0.93
N TYR A 19 17.70 -4.84 -1.59
CA TYR A 19 17.85 -3.79 -2.60
C TYR A 19 18.11 -4.42 -3.98
N ALA A 20 17.58 -3.81 -5.04
CA ALA A 20 17.89 -4.14 -6.43
C ALA A 20 17.63 -2.96 -7.38
N THR A 21 18.18 -3.03 -8.59
CA THR A 21 17.82 -2.16 -9.72
C THR A 21 16.80 -2.82 -10.65
N ASP A 22 16.54 -4.13 -10.45
CA ASP A 22 15.57 -4.94 -11.16
C ASP A 22 15.08 -6.04 -10.21
N VAL A 23 13.88 -5.87 -9.68
CA VAL A 23 13.31 -6.77 -8.66
C VAL A 23 12.95 -8.13 -9.26
N GLU A 24 12.38 -8.18 -10.46
CA GLU A 24 12.03 -9.46 -11.11
C GLU A 24 13.25 -10.34 -11.35
N ARG A 25 14.30 -9.76 -11.91
CA ARG A 25 15.57 -10.44 -12.13
C ARG A 25 16.17 -10.92 -10.82
N ARG A 26 16.05 -10.11 -9.77
CA ARG A 26 16.55 -10.44 -8.43
C ARG A 26 15.77 -11.61 -7.81
N VAL A 27 14.45 -11.63 -7.91
CA VAL A 27 13.58 -12.74 -7.46
C VAL A 27 13.92 -14.04 -8.21
N LYS A 28 14.09 -13.97 -9.53
CA LYS A 28 14.52 -15.13 -10.34
C LYS A 28 15.89 -15.66 -9.87
N ALA A 29 16.82 -14.77 -9.53
CA ALA A 29 18.12 -15.17 -9.00
C ALA A 29 18.01 -15.83 -7.62
N HIS A 30 17.15 -15.33 -6.72
CA HIS A 30 16.88 -15.97 -5.43
C HIS A 30 16.32 -17.38 -5.64
N ASN A 31 15.28 -17.54 -6.46
CA ASN A 31 14.61 -18.82 -6.71
C ASN A 31 15.52 -19.83 -7.43
N ALA A 32 16.55 -19.35 -8.16
CA ALA A 32 17.58 -20.18 -8.74
C ALA A 32 18.73 -20.52 -7.76
N GLY A 33 18.58 -20.22 -6.47
CA GLY A 33 19.61 -20.48 -5.45
C GLY A 33 20.84 -19.55 -5.49
N ARG A 34 20.82 -18.53 -6.35
CA ARG A 34 21.90 -17.54 -6.51
C ARG A 34 21.67 -16.23 -5.77
N GLY A 35 20.65 -16.20 -4.93
CA GLY A 35 20.31 -15.05 -4.08
C GLY A 35 21.13 -14.97 -2.79
N ALA A 36 20.56 -14.30 -1.79
CA ALA A 36 21.17 -14.19 -0.47
C ALA A 36 21.27 -15.56 0.24
N LYS A 37 22.28 -15.70 1.11
CA LYS A 37 22.44 -16.92 1.93
C LYS A 37 21.18 -17.24 2.71
N TYR A 38 20.53 -16.22 3.25
CA TYR A 38 19.30 -16.36 4.02
C TYR A 38 18.16 -17.03 3.26
N THR A 39 17.97 -16.70 1.99
CA THR A 39 16.84 -17.20 1.18
C THR A 39 17.08 -18.58 0.57
N ARG A 40 18.35 -19.04 0.47
CA ARG A 40 18.69 -20.31 -0.21
C ARG A 40 18.01 -21.55 0.37
N THR A 41 17.77 -21.54 1.67
CA THR A 41 17.11 -22.66 2.39
C THR A 41 15.62 -22.43 2.60
N ARG A 42 15.06 -21.33 2.02
CA ARG A 42 13.70 -20.87 2.23
C ARG A 42 12.93 -20.64 0.93
N LEU A 43 13.33 -21.36 -0.10
CA LEU A 43 12.72 -21.25 -1.44
C LEU A 43 11.42 -22.05 -1.52
N PRO A 44 10.46 -21.66 -2.37
CA PRO A 44 10.49 -20.47 -3.21
C PRO A 44 10.29 -19.17 -2.45
N VAL A 45 10.72 -18.05 -3.04
CA VAL A 45 10.43 -16.69 -2.53
C VAL A 45 9.61 -15.92 -3.54
N GLU A 46 8.77 -15.03 -3.04
CA GLU A 46 7.91 -14.14 -3.82
C GLU A 46 8.09 -12.69 -3.36
N ALA A 47 8.13 -11.75 -4.30
CA ALA A 47 8.14 -10.32 -3.96
C ALA A 47 6.74 -9.89 -3.54
N VAL A 48 6.61 -9.43 -2.29
CA VAL A 48 5.33 -9.02 -1.70
C VAL A 48 5.24 -7.53 -1.42
N HIS A 49 6.35 -6.81 -1.53
CA HIS A 49 6.40 -5.35 -1.43
C HIS A 49 7.58 -4.81 -2.22
N THR A 50 7.39 -3.65 -2.87
CA THR A 50 8.43 -2.95 -3.62
C THR A 50 8.23 -1.45 -3.54
N GLU A 51 9.29 -0.72 -3.22
CA GLU A 51 9.34 0.75 -3.22
C GLU A 51 10.39 1.23 -4.20
N GLU A 52 10.05 2.21 -5.04
CA GLU A 52 10.98 2.81 -6.03
C GLU A 52 11.58 4.10 -5.49
N PHE A 53 12.87 4.31 -5.77
CA PHE A 53 13.65 5.47 -5.37
C PHE A 53 14.45 6.03 -6.54
N ALA A 54 14.70 7.33 -6.50
CA ALA A 54 15.49 8.02 -7.52
C ALA A 54 16.98 7.69 -7.41
N THR A 55 17.49 7.46 -6.20
CA THR A 55 18.90 7.19 -5.92
C THR A 55 19.10 5.85 -5.18
N LYS A 56 20.32 5.32 -5.34
CA LYS A 56 20.76 4.10 -4.63
C LYS A 56 20.80 4.31 -3.12
N GLU A 57 21.25 5.47 -2.71
CA GLU A 57 21.42 5.86 -1.31
C GLU A 57 20.09 5.87 -0.59
N GLU A 58 19.04 6.43 -1.20
CA GLU A 58 17.67 6.42 -0.66
C GLU A 58 17.14 4.99 -0.51
N ALA A 59 17.26 4.17 -1.56
CA ALA A 59 16.80 2.79 -1.53
C ALA A 59 17.54 1.96 -0.46
N MET A 60 18.85 2.11 -0.34
CA MET A 60 19.64 1.39 0.67
C MET A 60 19.35 1.90 2.09
N SER A 61 19.13 3.19 2.28
CA SER A 61 18.70 3.76 3.55
C SER A 61 17.35 3.17 3.96
N ARG A 62 16.40 3.10 3.03
CA ARG A 62 15.09 2.50 3.27
C ARG A 62 15.18 1.01 3.60
N GLU A 63 16.01 0.25 2.86
CA GLU A 63 16.28 -1.16 3.15
C GLU A 63 16.79 -1.34 4.58
N TRP A 64 17.72 -0.50 5.01
CA TRP A 64 18.27 -0.54 6.36
C TRP A 64 17.19 -0.29 7.42
N HIS A 65 16.37 0.76 7.24
CA HIS A 65 15.25 1.07 8.15
C HIS A 65 14.24 -0.07 8.24
N ILE A 66 13.84 -0.65 7.11
CA ILE A 66 12.91 -1.80 7.12
C ILE A 66 13.52 -2.99 7.89
N LYS A 67 14.83 -3.20 7.79
CA LYS A 67 15.50 -4.32 8.49
C LYS A 67 15.60 -4.11 9.98
N HIS A 68 15.93 -2.89 10.44
CA HIS A 68 16.38 -2.62 11.81
C HIS A 68 15.31 -1.96 12.68
N ASP A 69 14.46 -1.12 12.08
CA ASP A 69 13.51 -0.31 12.83
C ASP A 69 12.09 -0.90 12.81
N LEU A 70 11.76 -1.73 11.81
CA LEU A 70 10.44 -2.32 11.67
C LEU A 70 10.36 -3.71 12.31
N THR A 71 9.34 -3.92 13.13
CA THR A 71 8.96 -5.25 13.64
C THR A 71 8.40 -6.11 12.49
N ARG A 72 8.09 -7.38 12.77
CA ARG A 72 7.44 -8.25 11.81
C ARG A 72 6.05 -7.71 11.44
N GLU A 73 5.29 -7.30 12.43
CA GLU A 73 3.94 -6.74 12.28
C GLU A 73 3.97 -5.48 11.42
N ASP A 74 4.97 -4.61 11.61
CA ASP A 74 5.17 -3.40 10.79
C ASP A 74 5.45 -3.74 9.32
N LYS A 75 6.24 -4.79 9.07
CA LYS A 75 6.54 -5.27 7.71
C LYS A 75 5.30 -5.88 7.06
N GLU A 76 4.49 -6.63 7.79
CA GLU A 76 3.23 -7.18 7.29
C GLU A 76 2.22 -6.07 6.98
N ALA A 77 2.14 -5.03 7.81
CA ALA A 77 1.35 -3.84 7.53
C ALA A 77 1.84 -3.11 6.26
N LEU A 78 3.16 -2.95 6.11
CA LEU A 78 3.78 -2.35 4.92
C LEU A 78 3.48 -3.16 3.65
N ILE A 79 3.53 -4.49 3.72
CA ILE A 79 3.18 -5.40 2.63
C ILE A 79 1.69 -5.25 2.28
N ALA A 80 0.81 -5.22 3.26
CA ALA A 80 -0.63 -5.02 3.05
C ALA A 80 -0.91 -3.69 2.34
N MET A 81 -0.21 -2.61 2.68
CA MET A 81 -0.30 -1.33 1.99
C MET A 81 0.19 -1.38 0.53
N GLY A 82 1.24 -2.17 0.24
CA GLY A 82 1.82 -2.30 -1.10
C GLY A 82 1.09 -3.27 -2.02
N ASN A 83 0.44 -4.30 -1.47
CA ASN A 83 -0.26 -5.33 -2.26
C ASN A 83 -1.65 -4.91 -2.75
N ILE A 84 -2.13 -3.78 -2.28
CA ILE A 84 -3.38 -3.25 -2.78
C ILE A 84 -3.05 -2.34 -3.96
N ASP A 85 -3.10 -2.93 -5.14
CA ASP A 85 -2.88 -2.30 -6.46
C ASP A 85 -3.94 -1.23 -6.77
N ARG A 86 -4.01 -0.24 -5.91
CA ARG A 86 -4.87 0.91 -6.07
C ARG A 86 -4.12 2.20 -5.94
N ASN A 87 -2.94 2.25 -6.47
CA ASN A 87 -2.24 3.48 -6.88
C ASN A 87 -2.78 4.79 -6.25
N VAL A 88 -3.07 4.75 -4.93
CA VAL A 88 -3.59 5.87 -4.15
C VAL A 88 -2.44 6.42 -3.32
N HIS A 89 -2.05 7.67 -3.59
CA HIS A 89 -0.90 8.32 -2.98
C HIS A 89 -1.33 9.57 -2.20
N PRO A 90 -0.51 10.04 -1.26
CA PRO A 90 -0.72 11.35 -0.63
C PRO A 90 -0.90 12.45 -1.68
N GLY A 91 -1.90 13.29 -1.51
CA GLY A 91 -2.28 14.32 -2.45
C GLY A 91 -3.33 13.91 -3.49
N ASP A 92 -3.56 12.62 -3.71
CA ASP A 92 -4.61 12.16 -4.64
C ASP A 92 -5.99 12.58 -4.17
N ARG A 93 -6.84 12.95 -5.14
CA ARG A 93 -8.26 13.19 -4.90
C ARG A 93 -9.04 11.90 -5.15
N VAL A 94 -9.88 11.55 -4.21
CA VAL A 94 -10.74 10.36 -4.27
C VAL A 94 -12.19 10.72 -4.00
N GLN A 95 -13.10 9.93 -4.52
CA GLN A 95 -14.53 10.03 -4.25
C GLN A 95 -15.04 8.77 -3.54
N HIS A 96 -15.89 8.95 -2.56
CA HIS A 96 -16.66 7.87 -1.96
C HIS A 96 -17.85 7.51 -2.86
N PHE A 97 -18.23 6.24 -2.92
CA PHE A 97 -19.32 5.77 -3.78
C PHE A 97 -20.66 6.52 -3.58
N LYS A 98 -20.92 7.03 -2.37
CA LYS A 98 -22.12 7.83 -2.07
C LYS A 98 -22.19 9.15 -2.85
N ARG A 99 -21.09 9.55 -3.51
CA ARG A 99 -21.10 10.69 -4.41
C ARG A 99 -22.10 10.51 -5.56
N GLU A 100 -22.38 9.29 -5.99
CA GLU A 100 -23.41 9.00 -6.99
C GLU A 100 -24.84 9.33 -6.53
N LEU A 101 -25.05 9.52 -5.23
CA LEU A 101 -26.34 9.80 -4.62
C LEU A 101 -26.58 11.30 -4.37
N VAL A 102 -25.64 12.17 -4.71
CA VAL A 102 -25.72 13.62 -4.48
C VAL A 102 -25.49 14.39 -5.77
N ASP A 103 -25.71 15.71 -5.73
CA ASP A 103 -25.47 16.59 -6.88
C ASP A 103 -24.01 16.43 -7.39
N PRO A 104 -23.81 16.08 -8.68
CA PRO A 104 -22.47 15.94 -9.26
C PRO A 104 -21.62 17.21 -9.17
N ASN A 105 -22.23 18.39 -9.11
CA ASN A 105 -21.53 19.68 -9.00
C ASN A 105 -21.11 20.01 -7.56
N SER A 106 -21.61 19.27 -6.58
CA SER A 106 -21.21 19.42 -5.19
C SER A 106 -19.83 18.83 -4.94
N THR A 107 -19.12 19.30 -3.93
CA THR A 107 -17.85 18.69 -3.44
C THR A 107 -18.10 17.58 -2.42
N GLN A 108 -19.37 17.34 -2.04
CA GLN A 108 -19.75 16.34 -1.05
C GLN A 108 -19.23 14.95 -1.46
N TYR A 109 -18.65 14.22 -0.49
CA TYR A 109 -18.00 12.92 -0.69
C TYR A 109 -16.75 12.95 -1.57
N LEU A 110 -16.13 14.13 -1.77
CA LEU A 110 -14.76 14.25 -2.27
C LEU A 110 -13.79 14.36 -1.11
N TYR A 111 -12.64 13.71 -1.26
CA TYR A 111 -11.60 13.68 -0.25
C TYR A 111 -10.22 13.81 -0.88
N GLN A 112 -9.26 14.26 -0.10
CA GLN A 112 -7.84 14.22 -0.44
C GLN A 112 -7.13 13.24 0.47
N ILE A 113 -6.28 12.39 -0.11
CA ILE A 113 -5.45 11.47 0.65
C ILE A 113 -4.34 12.27 1.35
N VAL A 114 -4.21 12.08 2.64
CA VAL A 114 -3.12 12.66 3.44
C VAL A 114 -1.97 11.65 3.53
N GLY A 115 -2.28 10.38 3.76
CA GLY A 115 -1.28 9.33 3.86
C GLY A 115 -1.81 8.11 4.58
N VAL A 116 -0.89 7.22 4.95
CA VAL A 116 -1.19 6.06 5.78
C VAL A 116 -0.49 6.21 7.12
N ALA A 117 -1.22 5.96 8.21
CA ALA A 117 -0.69 5.92 9.56
C ALA A 117 -0.81 4.49 10.11
N ILE A 118 0.03 4.15 11.08
CA ILE A 118 -0.08 2.90 11.84
C ILE A 118 -0.74 3.22 13.18
N HIS A 119 -1.81 2.51 13.50
CA HIS A 119 -2.46 2.62 14.81
C HIS A 119 -1.48 2.22 15.91
N SER A 120 -1.27 3.08 16.89
CA SER A 120 -0.18 2.91 17.89
C SER A 120 -0.29 1.64 18.73
N GLU A 121 -1.49 1.17 18.99
CA GLU A 121 -1.75 -0.01 19.84
C GLU A 121 -1.99 -1.26 19.00
N SER A 122 -2.99 -1.24 18.10
CA SER A 122 -3.36 -2.42 17.30
C SER A 122 -2.40 -2.70 16.14
N ARG A 123 -1.51 -1.75 15.80
CA ARG A 123 -0.58 -1.81 14.65
C ARG A 123 -1.28 -1.92 13.29
N GLU A 124 -2.58 -1.72 13.26
CA GLU A 124 -3.38 -1.74 12.04
C GLU A 124 -3.07 -0.51 11.17
N PRO A 125 -2.89 -0.67 9.84
CA PRO A 125 -2.73 0.46 8.94
C PRO A 125 -4.06 1.21 8.78
N LEU A 126 -3.99 2.54 8.88
CA LEU A 126 -5.12 3.45 8.72
C LEU A 126 -4.88 4.36 7.54
N MET A 127 -5.84 4.45 6.63
CA MET A 127 -5.86 5.50 5.62
C MET A 127 -6.30 6.80 6.28
N ILE A 128 -5.48 7.86 6.16
CA ILE A 128 -5.78 9.21 6.60
C ILE A 128 -6.18 10.03 5.39
N TYR A 129 -7.35 10.64 5.44
CA TYR A 129 -7.91 11.42 4.34
C TYR A 129 -8.75 12.59 4.86
N GLN A 130 -8.78 13.67 4.11
CA GLN A 130 -9.46 14.91 4.46
C GLN A 130 -10.66 15.13 3.54
N ALA A 131 -11.81 15.49 4.11
CA ALA A 131 -12.96 15.93 3.34
C ALA A 131 -12.64 17.23 2.57
N LEU A 132 -13.14 17.37 1.35
CA LEU A 132 -13.05 18.59 0.55
C LEU A 132 -14.39 19.36 0.56
N TYR A 133 -15.17 19.18 1.61
CA TYR A 133 -16.48 19.79 1.83
C TYR A 133 -16.70 20.05 3.33
N ASP A 134 -17.74 20.80 3.64
CA ASP A 134 -18.12 21.23 4.98
C ASP A 134 -16.93 21.86 5.74
N ASP A 135 -16.57 21.32 6.90
CA ASP A 135 -15.50 21.81 7.77
C ASP A 135 -14.11 21.20 7.49
N TYR A 136 -13.95 20.55 6.34
CA TYR A 136 -12.69 19.91 5.93
C TYR A 136 -12.15 18.90 6.94
N GLN A 137 -13.05 18.14 7.55
CA GLN A 137 -12.73 17.16 8.59
C GLN A 137 -11.70 16.14 8.12
N LEU A 138 -10.77 15.81 9.03
CA LEU A 138 -9.79 14.76 8.84
C LEU A 138 -10.33 13.43 9.36
N TYR A 139 -10.18 12.38 8.57
CA TYR A 139 -10.66 11.04 8.91
C TYR A 139 -9.51 10.03 8.92
N ALA A 140 -9.66 9.02 9.79
CA ALA A 140 -8.86 7.80 9.79
C ALA A 140 -9.79 6.58 9.62
N ARG A 141 -9.42 5.66 8.74
CA ARG A 141 -10.18 4.43 8.49
C ARG A 141 -9.24 3.26 8.33
N PRO A 142 -9.57 2.05 8.86
CA PRO A 142 -8.81 0.85 8.55
C PRO A 142 -8.56 0.74 7.04
N TYR A 143 -7.31 0.46 6.67
CA TYR A 143 -6.85 0.52 5.28
C TYR A 143 -7.64 -0.42 4.37
N ASP A 144 -7.87 -1.66 4.82
CA ASP A 144 -8.66 -2.66 4.10
C ASP A 144 -10.11 -2.20 3.87
N MET A 145 -10.69 -1.57 4.88
CA MET A 145 -12.05 -1.03 4.79
C MET A 145 -12.12 0.15 3.80
N PHE A 146 -11.09 0.99 3.76
CA PHE A 146 -11.00 2.09 2.78
C PHE A 146 -11.00 1.56 1.36
N LEU A 147 -10.28 0.47 1.11
CA LEU A 147 -10.11 -0.15 -0.20
C LEU A 147 -11.17 -1.20 -0.55
N SER A 148 -12.07 -1.52 0.36
CA SER A 148 -13.11 -2.54 0.15
C SER A 148 -14.03 -2.21 -1.03
N GLU A 149 -14.63 -3.23 -1.60
CA GLU A 149 -15.71 -3.06 -2.58
C GLU A 149 -16.97 -2.47 -1.91
N VAL A 150 -17.82 -1.89 -2.74
CA VAL A 150 -19.15 -1.45 -2.32
C VAL A 150 -20.01 -2.68 -2.02
N ASP A 151 -20.70 -2.65 -0.88
CA ASP A 151 -21.69 -3.65 -0.53
C ASP A 151 -22.88 -3.59 -1.51
N ARG A 152 -22.91 -4.54 -2.46
CA ARG A 152 -23.92 -4.59 -3.52
C ARG A 152 -25.29 -5.04 -3.03
N GLU A 153 -25.36 -5.73 -1.92
CA GLU A 153 -26.65 -6.09 -1.32
C GLU A 153 -27.35 -4.85 -0.76
N LYS A 154 -26.56 -3.98 -0.13
CA LYS A 154 -27.07 -2.74 0.47
C LYS A 154 -27.22 -1.59 -0.53
N TYR A 155 -26.39 -1.56 -1.57
CA TYR A 155 -26.32 -0.49 -2.57
C TYR A 155 -26.31 -1.05 -4.01
N PRO A 156 -27.41 -1.68 -4.48
CA PRO A 156 -27.44 -2.38 -5.76
C PRO A 156 -27.27 -1.45 -6.98
N ASP A 157 -27.70 -0.19 -6.86
CA ASP A 157 -27.72 0.77 -7.97
C ASP A 157 -26.41 1.56 -8.14
N ILE A 158 -25.46 1.44 -7.21
CA ILE A 158 -24.17 2.12 -7.29
C ILE A 158 -23.32 1.51 -8.40
N ARG A 159 -22.78 2.34 -9.28
CA ARG A 159 -21.91 1.93 -10.39
C ARG A 159 -20.46 1.75 -9.94
N GLN A 160 -19.99 2.63 -9.07
CA GLN A 160 -18.63 2.58 -8.52
C GLN A 160 -18.39 1.23 -7.88
N LYS A 161 -17.27 0.58 -8.26
CA LYS A 161 -16.96 -0.76 -7.77
C LYS A 161 -16.49 -0.73 -6.32
N TYR A 162 -15.65 0.22 -5.99
CA TYR A 162 -14.98 0.28 -4.71
C TYR A 162 -15.53 1.41 -3.84
N ARG A 163 -15.34 1.29 -2.54
CA ARG A 163 -15.78 2.29 -1.57
C ARG A 163 -15.24 3.69 -1.87
N PHE A 164 -13.96 3.75 -2.23
CA PHE A 164 -13.30 4.97 -2.72
C PHE A 164 -12.60 4.70 -4.05
N GLU A 165 -12.66 5.63 -4.98
CA GLU A 165 -11.95 5.60 -6.26
C GLU A 165 -11.33 6.97 -6.55
N LYS A 166 -10.21 6.98 -7.31
CA LYS A 166 -9.62 8.24 -7.77
C LYS A 166 -10.60 9.01 -8.63
N VAL A 167 -10.65 10.32 -8.42
CA VAL A 167 -11.34 11.23 -9.35
C VAL A 167 -10.52 11.27 -10.63
N LYS A 168 -11.15 10.97 -11.75
CA LYS A 168 -10.55 11.17 -13.08
C LYS A 168 -10.67 12.64 -13.41
N ASP A 169 -9.56 13.32 -13.62
CA ASP A 169 -9.51 14.67 -14.15
C ASP A 169 -10.01 14.69 -15.59
#